data_09b4c3feb1126f385e6cf0e261a95911
#
_entry.id   09b4c3feb1126f385e6cf0e261a95911
#
_cell.length_a   1.000
_cell.length_b   1.000
_cell.length_c   1.000
_cell.angle_alpha   90.00
_cell.angle_beta   90.00
_cell.angle_gamma   90.00
#
_symmetry.space_group_name_H-M   'P 1'
#
loop_
_entity.id
_entity.type
_entity.pdbx_description
1 polymer ?
#
loop_
_entity_poly.entity_id
_entity_poly.type
_entity_poly.pdbx_seq_one_letter_code
_entity_poly.pdbx_strand_id
1 'polypeptide(L)'
;MFLTIPDDVRVILIKLADRLHNMRTLDSMKETKKLKIASETSYLYAPLAHRLGFFSIKTELEDLAFKFTHPIEYNSITKKLAKTKAVRERFIQKFSIPIKKELEAQGFKYLLKARTKGIPSIYRKTQEKGVDFEEIFDVFALRIILDSNDEKADCWKVYSIVTDFYIPNPERLRDWISYPKQNGYESLHTTVMSPTGKWVEVQIWSTWSVSYTHLRLPRLLW
;
A
#
# COMPACT_ATOMS: atom_id res chain seq x y z
N MET A 1 1.26 25.85 -16.02
CA MET A 1 0.11 25.59 -15.12
C MET A 1 0.53 25.11 -13.72
N PHE A 2 1.68 24.49 -13.52
CA PHE A 2 2.24 24.15 -12.18
C PHE A 2 3.15 25.24 -11.60
N LEU A 3 3.57 26.20 -12.39
CA LEU A 3 4.37 27.36 -11.96
C LEU A 3 3.57 28.40 -11.14
N THR A 4 2.25 28.22 -11.05
CA THR A 4 1.34 29.10 -10.31
C THR A 4 0.72 28.43 -9.07
N ILE A 5 1.37 27.40 -8.49
CA ILE A 5 0.99 26.79 -7.22
C ILE A 5 2.03 27.18 -6.15
N PRO A 6 2.29 28.44 -5.87
CA PRO A 6 3.34 28.75 -4.93
C PRO A 6 2.87 28.85 -3.49
N ASP A 7 1.60 29.20 -3.22
CA ASP A 7 1.32 29.76 -1.91
C ASP A 7 0.24 29.05 -1.07
N ASP A 8 -0.50 28.08 -1.63
CA ASP A 8 -1.55 27.40 -0.86
C ASP A 8 -1.72 25.92 -1.20
N VAL A 9 -1.29 25.06 -0.28
CA VAL A 9 -1.43 23.59 -0.38
C VAL A 9 -2.91 23.15 -0.55
N ARG A 10 -3.87 23.93 -0.07
CA ARG A 10 -5.31 23.62 -0.23
C ARG A 10 -5.72 23.52 -1.70
N VAL A 11 -5.10 24.33 -2.56
CA VAL A 11 -5.34 24.27 -4.02
C VAL A 11 -4.93 22.90 -4.59
N ILE A 12 -3.83 22.32 -4.10
CA ILE A 12 -3.37 21.00 -4.52
C ILE A 12 -4.37 19.94 -4.08
N LEU A 13 -4.91 20.04 -2.86
CA LEU A 13 -5.91 19.09 -2.35
C LEU A 13 -7.18 19.11 -3.20
N ILE A 14 -7.69 20.28 -3.54
CA ILE A 14 -8.86 20.46 -4.42
C ILE A 14 -8.58 19.82 -5.79
N LYS A 15 -7.40 20.09 -6.37
CA LYS A 15 -7.01 19.52 -7.67
C LYS A 15 -6.86 17.98 -7.63
N LEU A 16 -6.34 17.42 -6.54
CA LEU A 16 -6.28 15.96 -6.37
C LEU A 16 -7.67 15.35 -6.24
N ALA A 17 -8.57 15.98 -5.48
CA ALA A 17 -9.95 15.52 -5.35
C ALA A 17 -10.71 15.60 -6.68
N ASP A 18 -10.59 16.72 -7.41
CA ASP A 18 -11.16 16.88 -8.75
C ASP A 18 -10.61 15.83 -9.73
N ARG A 19 -9.29 15.64 -9.74
CA ARG A 19 -8.66 14.61 -10.59
C ARG A 19 -9.16 13.22 -10.26
N LEU A 20 -9.28 12.87 -8.99
CA LEU A 20 -9.79 11.58 -8.55
C LEU A 20 -11.24 11.38 -9.00
N HIS A 21 -12.09 12.39 -8.84
CA HIS A 21 -13.46 12.37 -9.32
C HIS A 21 -13.50 12.16 -10.85
N ASN A 22 -12.71 12.94 -11.60
CA ASN A 22 -12.64 12.84 -13.05
C ASN A 22 -12.17 11.45 -13.50
N MET A 23 -11.21 10.85 -12.82
CA MET A 23 -10.74 9.50 -13.12
C MET A 23 -11.81 8.43 -12.86
N ARG A 24 -12.62 8.58 -11.83
CA ARG A 24 -13.74 7.66 -11.52
C ARG A 24 -14.87 7.73 -12.55
N THR A 25 -15.04 8.86 -13.21
CA THR A 25 -16.10 9.12 -14.21
C THR A 25 -15.58 9.12 -15.66
N LEU A 26 -14.33 8.72 -15.89
CA LEU A 26 -13.65 8.85 -17.16
C LEU A 26 -14.24 7.97 -18.26
N ASP A 27 -14.95 6.90 -17.93
CA ASP A 27 -15.57 5.95 -18.88
C ASP A 27 -16.53 6.62 -19.89
N SER A 28 -17.10 7.77 -19.54
CA SER A 28 -18.03 8.53 -20.43
C SER A 28 -17.34 9.38 -21.50
N MET A 29 -16.01 9.52 -21.44
CA MET A 29 -15.27 10.39 -22.37
C MET A 29 -14.78 9.67 -23.63
N LYS A 30 -14.41 10.46 -24.66
CA LYS A 30 -13.78 9.93 -25.89
C LYS A 30 -12.40 9.33 -25.58
N GLU A 31 -12.03 8.24 -26.28
CA GLU A 31 -10.80 7.47 -26.03
C GLU A 31 -9.52 8.32 -26.01
N THR A 32 -9.37 9.24 -26.97
CA THR A 32 -8.19 10.13 -27.03
C THR A 32 -8.05 11.02 -25.78
N LYS A 33 -9.17 11.49 -25.22
CA LYS A 33 -9.18 12.26 -23.97
C LYS A 33 -8.91 11.37 -22.76
N LYS A 34 -9.46 10.14 -22.73
CA LYS A 34 -9.20 9.16 -21.65
C LYS A 34 -7.70 8.90 -21.52
N LEU A 35 -7.03 8.56 -22.61
CA LEU A 35 -5.60 8.28 -22.62
C LEU A 35 -4.77 9.47 -22.13
N LYS A 36 -5.08 10.68 -22.63
CA LYS A 36 -4.38 11.90 -22.19
C LYS A 36 -4.54 12.14 -20.70
N ILE A 37 -5.77 12.08 -20.18
CA ILE A 37 -6.07 12.32 -18.76
C ILE A 37 -5.45 11.23 -17.89
N ALA A 38 -5.51 9.96 -18.29
CA ALA A 38 -4.92 8.84 -17.57
C ALA A 38 -3.39 8.94 -17.50
N SER A 39 -2.73 9.26 -18.63
CA SER A 39 -1.28 9.48 -18.66
C SER A 39 -0.86 10.64 -17.77
N GLU A 40 -1.52 11.80 -17.89
CA GLU A 40 -1.25 12.95 -17.02
C GLU A 40 -1.45 12.60 -15.54
N THR A 41 -2.46 11.79 -15.21
CA THR A 41 -2.72 11.33 -13.85
C THR A 41 -1.58 10.47 -13.32
N SER A 42 -1.08 9.55 -14.12
CA SER A 42 0.03 8.66 -13.75
C SER A 42 1.34 9.41 -13.52
N TYR A 43 1.69 10.36 -14.42
CA TYR A 43 2.98 11.06 -14.37
C TYR A 43 3.02 12.23 -13.39
N LEU A 44 1.88 12.82 -13.07
CA LEU A 44 1.84 14.08 -12.35
C LEU A 44 1.08 13.99 -11.04
N TYR A 45 -0.18 13.57 -11.08
CA TYR A 45 -1.06 13.61 -9.90
C TYR A 45 -0.78 12.47 -8.91
N ALA A 46 -0.49 11.26 -9.38
CA ALA A 46 -0.16 10.16 -8.50
C ALA A 46 1.18 10.39 -7.75
N PRO A 47 2.27 10.84 -8.40
CA PRO A 47 3.49 11.26 -7.71
C PRO A 47 3.28 12.43 -6.73
N LEU A 48 2.42 13.39 -7.09
CA LEU A 48 2.08 14.51 -6.21
C LEU A 48 1.35 14.03 -4.96
N ALA A 49 0.34 13.17 -5.12
CA ALA A 49 -0.36 12.53 -3.99
C ALA A 49 0.61 11.73 -3.09
N HIS A 50 1.58 11.04 -3.69
CA HIS A 50 2.62 10.33 -2.95
C HIS A 50 3.51 11.25 -2.12
N ARG A 51 3.97 12.37 -2.70
CA ARG A 51 4.79 13.36 -2.00
C ARG A 51 4.06 13.98 -0.81
N LEU A 52 2.76 14.18 -0.93
CA LEU A 52 1.91 14.72 0.13
C LEU A 52 1.44 13.65 1.14
N GLY A 53 1.87 12.40 1.03
CA GLY A 53 1.50 11.33 1.95
C GLY A 53 0.09 10.74 1.72
N PHE A 54 -0.65 11.14 0.68
CA PHE A 54 -1.98 10.63 0.37
C PHE A 54 -1.94 9.28 -0.34
N PHE A 55 -1.48 8.25 0.36
CA PHE A 55 -1.21 6.93 -0.22
C PHE A 55 -2.46 6.23 -0.76
N SER A 56 -3.64 6.44 -0.17
CA SER A 56 -4.90 5.91 -0.68
C SER A 56 -5.27 6.54 -2.03
N ILE A 57 -5.22 7.87 -2.10
CA ILE A 57 -5.48 8.63 -3.33
C ILE A 57 -4.48 8.24 -4.41
N LYS A 58 -3.18 8.22 -4.07
CA LYS A 58 -2.11 7.79 -4.97
C LYS A 58 -2.39 6.41 -5.57
N THR A 59 -2.72 5.43 -4.72
CA THR A 59 -2.96 4.05 -5.17
C THR A 59 -4.18 3.97 -6.10
N GLU A 60 -5.27 4.66 -5.75
CA GLU A 60 -6.47 4.68 -6.58
C GLU A 60 -6.24 5.39 -7.92
N LEU A 61 -5.52 6.52 -7.92
CA LEU A 61 -5.15 7.23 -9.15
C LEU A 61 -4.28 6.36 -10.06
N GLU A 62 -3.31 5.63 -9.50
CA GLU A 62 -2.47 4.70 -10.27
C GLU A 62 -3.29 3.54 -10.86
N ASP A 63 -4.17 2.92 -10.08
CA ASP A 63 -5.01 1.81 -10.54
C ASP A 63 -5.97 2.26 -11.65
N LEU A 64 -6.63 3.41 -11.48
CA LEU A 64 -7.51 3.98 -12.49
C LEU A 64 -6.76 4.41 -13.76
N ALA A 65 -5.59 5.05 -13.61
CA ALA A 65 -4.77 5.41 -14.76
C ALA A 65 -4.34 4.17 -15.55
N PHE A 66 -3.91 3.12 -14.86
CA PHE A 66 -3.50 1.87 -15.49
C PHE A 66 -4.65 1.15 -16.20
N LYS A 67 -5.87 1.19 -15.63
CA LYS A 67 -7.09 0.66 -16.28
C LYS A 67 -7.28 1.23 -17.69
N PHE A 68 -7.01 2.53 -17.89
CA PHE A 68 -7.21 3.19 -19.18
C PHE A 68 -5.99 3.14 -20.10
N THR A 69 -4.78 3.09 -19.54
CA THR A 69 -3.56 3.04 -20.36
C THR A 69 -3.17 1.61 -20.77
N HIS A 70 -3.52 0.60 -19.98
CA HIS A 70 -3.20 -0.82 -20.20
C HIS A 70 -4.42 -1.72 -19.91
N PRO A 71 -5.53 -1.57 -20.68
CA PRO A 71 -6.80 -2.22 -20.36
C PRO A 71 -6.73 -3.76 -20.44
N ILE A 72 -5.91 -4.31 -21.35
CA ILE A 72 -5.77 -5.76 -21.52
C ILE A 72 -5.10 -6.36 -20.28
N GLU A 73 -3.96 -5.80 -19.86
CA GLU A 73 -3.18 -6.24 -18.72
C GLU A 73 -3.95 -6.03 -17.41
N TYR A 74 -4.61 -4.88 -17.28
CA TYR A 74 -5.48 -4.58 -16.14
C TYR A 74 -6.56 -5.64 -15.95
N ASN A 75 -7.29 -5.97 -17.04
CA ASN A 75 -8.36 -6.97 -17.00
C ASN A 75 -7.82 -8.38 -16.72
N SER A 76 -6.67 -8.74 -17.30
CA SER A 76 -6.01 -10.03 -17.06
C SER A 76 -5.64 -10.19 -15.58
N ILE A 77 -4.94 -9.20 -15.01
CA ILE A 77 -4.52 -9.23 -13.60
C ILE A 77 -5.73 -9.21 -12.67
N THR A 78 -6.75 -8.41 -12.97
CA THR A 78 -7.99 -8.35 -12.18
C THR A 78 -8.69 -9.72 -12.12
N LYS A 79 -8.81 -10.41 -13.25
CA LYS A 79 -9.40 -11.76 -13.31
C LYS A 79 -8.58 -12.77 -12.50
N LYS A 80 -7.24 -12.74 -12.60
CA LYS A 80 -6.35 -13.61 -11.83
C LYS A 80 -6.43 -13.31 -10.33
N LEU A 81 -6.50 -12.05 -9.94
CA LEU A 81 -6.71 -11.63 -8.55
C LEU A 81 -8.06 -12.11 -8.02
N ALA A 82 -9.13 -11.99 -8.78
CA ALA A 82 -10.46 -12.47 -8.37
C ALA A 82 -10.47 -13.99 -8.18
N LYS A 83 -9.94 -14.74 -9.15
CA LYS A 83 -9.86 -16.20 -9.10
C LYS A 83 -9.09 -16.73 -7.88
N THR A 84 -8.03 -16.05 -7.48
CA THR A 84 -7.16 -16.48 -6.37
C THR A 84 -7.56 -15.89 -5.01
N LYS A 85 -8.59 -15.05 -4.94
CA LYS A 85 -8.98 -14.30 -3.72
C LYS A 85 -9.21 -15.22 -2.52
N ALA A 86 -10.08 -16.22 -2.66
CA ALA A 86 -10.42 -17.15 -1.57
C ALA A 86 -9.21 -17.96 -1.06
N VAL A 87 -8.33 -18.37 -1.97
CA VAL A 87 -7.10 -19.09 -1.61
C VAL A 87 -6.16 -18.19 -0.81
N ARG A 88 -5.99 -16.94 -1.23
CA ARG A 88 -5.16 -15.95 -0.53
C ARG A 88 -5.71 -15.59 0.85
N GLU A 89 -7.03 -15.41 0.96
CA GLU A 89 -7.68 -15.11 2.23
C GLU A 89 -7.48 -16.26 3.23
N ARG A 90 -7.70 -17.52 2.81
CA ARG A 90 -7.45 -18.70 3.64
C ARG A 90 -5.98 -18.80 4.06
N PHE A 91 -5.06 -18.50 3.15
CA PHE A 91 -3.64 -18.52 3.45
C PHE A 91 -3.30 -17.48 4.53
N ILE A 92 -3.74 -16.21 4.37
CA ILE A 92 -3.51 -15.15 5.35
C ILE A 92 -4.15 -15.47 6.70
N GLN A 93 -5.35 -16.04 6.71
CA GLN A 93 -6.00 -16.46 7.95
C GLN A 93 -5.13 -17.49 8.70
N LYS A 94 -4.68 -18.56 8.01
CA LYS A 94 -3.81 -19.57 8.61
C LYS A 94 -2.48 -18.99 9.08
N PHE A 95 -1.84 -18.16 8.25
CA PHE A 95 -0.58 -17.50 8.56
C PHE A 95 -0.70 -16.58 9.79
N SER A 96 -1.82 -15.91 9.96
CA SER A 96 -2.00 -14.97 11.07
C SER A 96 -2.38 -15.62 12.41
N ILE A 97 -2.77 -16.89 12.46
CA ILE A 97 -3.23 -17.57 13.70
C ILE A 97 -2.19 -17.48 14.83
N PRO A 98 -0.93 -17.93 14.68
CA PRO A 98 0.03 -17.90 15.78
C PRO A 98 0.35 -16.45 16.21
N ILE A 99 0.46 -15.53 15.25
CA ILE A 99 0.70 -14.12 15.54
C ILE A 99 -0.45 -13.54 16.37
N LYS A 100 -1.72 -13.79 16.00
CA LYS A 100 -2.89 -13.32 16.73
C LYS A 100 -2.89 -13.84 18.17
N LYS A 101 -2.68 -15.15 18.33
CA LYS A 101 -2.67 -15.79 19.64
C LYS A 101 -1.66 -15.12 20.57
N GLU A 102 -0.46 -14.83 20.07
CA GLU A 102 0.59 -14.22 20.87
C GLU A 102 0.33 -12.74 21.15
N LEU A 103 -0.17 -11.98 20.18
CA LEU A 103 -0.58 -10.60 20.39
C LEU A 103 -1.67 -10.48 21.46
N GLU A 104 -2.65 -11.38 21.45
CA GLU A 104 -3.73 -11.46 22.44
C GLU A 104 -3.20 -11.84 23.82
N ALA A 105 -2.28 -12.82 23.89
CA ALA A 105 -1.64 -13.26 25.13
C ALA A 105 -0.83 -12.15 25.81
N GLN A 106 -0.19 -11.29 25.00
CA GLN A 106 0.57 -10.13 25.51
C GLN A 106 -0.29 -8.88 25.70
N GLY A 107 -1.61 -8.95 25.47
CA GLY A 107 -2.55 -7.87 25.72
C GLY A 107 -2.51 -6.73 24.70
N PHE A 108 -1.94 -6.95 23.51
CA PHE A 108 -1.94 -5.93 22.45
C PHE A 108 -3.35 -5.67 21.93
N LYS A 109 -3.68 -4.39 21.78
CA LYS A 109 -4.85 -3.96 20.98
C LYS A 109 -4.39 -3.76 19.55
N TYR A 110 -4.97 -4.49 18.61
CA TYR A 110 -4.51 -4.48 17.22
C TYR A 110 -5.64 -4.70 16.22
N LEU A 111 -5.37 -4.28 14.99
CA LEU A 111 -6.21 -4.57 13.82
C LEU A 111 -5.35 -5.25 12.75
N LEU A 112 -5.76 -6.45 12.32
CA LEU A 112 -5.11 -7.17 11.23
C LEU A 112 -5.86 -6.95 9.91
N LYS A 113 -5.12 -6.52 8.88
CA LYS A 113 -5.66 -6.36 7.52
C LYS A 113 -4.79 -7.07 6.51
N ALA A 114 -5.40 -7.84 5.61
CA ALA A 114 -4.74 -8.24 4.38
C ALA A 114 -4.72 -7.07 3.41
N ARG A 115 -3.55 -6.77 2.85
CA ARG A 115 -3.40 -5.76 1.80
C ARG A 115 -2.96 -6.42 0.51
N THR A 116 -3.73 -6.27 -0.55
CA THR A 116 -3.31 -6.63 -1.91
C THR A 116 -2.53 -5.47 -2.52
N LYS A 117 -1.46 -5.75 -3.22
CA LYS A 117 -0.72 -4.74 -4.00
C LYS A 117 -1.60 -4.22 -5.14
N GLY A 118 -1.43 -2.94 -5.48
CA GLY A 118 -2.10 -2.33 -6.64
C GLY A 118 -1.72 -3.03 -7.94
N ILE A 119 -2.65 -3.08 -8.88
CA ILE A 119 -2.50 -3.76 -10.18
C ILE A 119 -1.26 -3.25 -10.95
N PRO A 120 -0.98 -1.92 -11.03
CA PRO A 120 0.23 -1.43 -11.67
C PRO A 120 1.52 -1.96 -11.06
N SER A 121 1.54 -2.12 -9.73
CA SER A 121 2.72 -2.65 -9.01
C SER A 121 2.93 -4.14 -9.28
N ILE A 122 1.84 -4.90 -9.44
CA ILE A 122 1.90 -6.30 -9.83
C ILE A 122 2.42 -6.41 -11.25
N TYR A 123 1.85 -5.65 -12.19
CA TYR A 123 2.28 -5.63 -13.59
C TYR A 123 3.76 -5.30 -13.73
N ARG A 124 4.23 -4.21 -13.10
CA ARG A 124 5.64 -3.84 -13.13
C ARG A 124 6.54 -4.99 -12.66
N LYS A 125 6.16 -5.70 -11.60
CA LYS A 125 6.93 -6.86 -11.12
C LYS A 125 6.97 -8.03 -12.09
N THR A 126 5.87 -8.31 -12.81
CA THR A 126 5.90 -9.34 -13.86
C THR A 126 6.88 -8.95 -14.97
N GLN A 127 6.89 -7.66 -15.36
CA GLN A 127 7.81 -7.17 -16.40
C GLN A 127 9.28 -7.17 -15.95
N GLU A 128 9.56 -6.62 -14.76
CA GLU A 128 10.93 -6.51 -14.23
C GLU A 128 11.59 -7.87 -13.96
N LYS A 129 10.80 -8.87 -13.55
CA LYS A 129 11.31 -10.20 -13.20
C LYS A 129 11.15 -11.23 -14.31
N GLY A 130 10.38 -10.93 -15.37
CA GLY A 130 10.07 -11.88 -16.43
C GLY A 130 9.33 -13.13 -15.93
N VAL A 131 8.53 -12.99 -14.85
CA VAL A 131 7.83 -14.10 -14.19
C VAL A 131 6.33 -13.97 -14.36
N ASP A 132 5.63 -15.09 -14.35
CA ASP A 132 4.18 -15.11 -14.38
C ASP A 132 3.56 -14.58 -13.07
N PHE A 133 2.29 -14.15 -13.17
CA PHE A 133 1.53 -13.65 -12.02
C PHE A 133 1.51 -14.65 -10.86
N GLU A 134 1.44 -15.94 -11.16
CA GLU A 134 1.39 -17.05 -10.21
C GLU A 134 2.69 -17.19 -9.40
N GLU A 135 3.80 -16.72 -9.95
CA GLU A 135 5.13 -16.74 -9.32
C GLU A 135 5.43 -15.51 -8.49
N ILE A 136 4.54 -14.50 -8.51
CA ILE A 136 4.69 -13.32 -7.67
C ILE A 136 4.21 -13.65 -6.25
N PHE A 137 5.12 -14.05 -5.40
CA PHE A 137 4.84 -14.45 -4.01
C PHE A 137 4.40 -13.29 -3.10
N ASP A 138 4.73 -12.04 -3.41
CA ASP A 138 4.42 -10.87 -2.60
C ASP A 138 3.23 -10.03 -3.11
N VAL A 139 2.25 -10.68 -3.73
CA VAL A 139 1.00 -10.02 -4.19
C VAL A 139 0.19 -9.43 -3.04
N PHE A 140 0.40 -9.93 -1.83
CA PHE A 140 -0.29 -9.46 -0.63
C PHE A 140 0.67 -9.29 0.55
N ALA A 141 0.28 -8.43 1.47
CA ALA A 141 0.96 -8.20 2.73
C ALA A 141 -0.01 -8.37 3.90
N LEU A 142 0.49 -8.82 5.04
CA LEU A 142 -0.22 -8.75 6.31
C LEU A 142 0.11 -7.39 6.95
N ARG A 143 -0.92 -6.59 7.23
CA ARG A 143 -0.76 -5.34 7.96
C ARG A 143 -1.27 -5.53 9.38
N ILE A 144 -0.42 -5.22 10.35
CA ILE A 144 -0.72 -5.20 11.79
C ILE A 144 -0.73 -3.74 12.21
N ILE A 145 -1.87 -3.24 12.68
CA ILE A 145 -2.03 -1.86 13.14
C ILE A 145 -2.23 -1.92 14.65
N LEU A 146 -1.33 -1.33 15.41
CA LEU A 146 -1.31 -1.34 16.88
C LEU A 146 -1.99 -0.08 17.41
N ASP A 147 -2.86 -0.27 18.40
CA ASP A 147 -3.35 0.81 19.26
C ASP A 147 -2.50 0.85 20.51
N SER A 148 -1.47 1.69 20.51
CA SER A 148 -0.41 1.72 21.53
C SER A 148 -0.02 3.14 21.90
N ASN A 149 0.40 3.33 23.14
CA ASN A 149 0.96 4.58 23.64
C ASN A 149 2.49 4.66 23.45
N ASP A 150 3.18 3.54 23.33
CA ASP A 150 4.62 3.45 23.04
C ASP A 150 4.83 2.79 21.66
N GLU A 151 4.52 3.55 20.63
CA GLU A 151 4.46 3.08 19.25
C GLU A 151 5.74 2.40 18.77
N LYS A 152 6.89 3.01 19.07
CA LYS A 152 8.18 2.48 18.62
C LYS A 152 8.50 1.16 19.30
N ALA A 153 8.45 1.11 20.64
CA ALA A 153 8.78 -0.09 21.37
C ALA A 153 7.82 -1.23 21.03
N ASP A 154 6.52 -0.95 20.95
CA ASP A 154 5.51 -1.97 20.66
C ASP A 154 5.57 -2.49 19.22
N CYS A 155 5.91 -1.66 18.24
CA CYS A 155 6.16 -2.15 16.90
C CYS A 155 7.36 -3.12 16.84
N TRP A 156 8.42 -2.85 17.59
CA TRP A 156 9.57 -3.77 17.68
C TRP A 156 9.25 -5.05 18.44
N LYS A 157 8.43 -4.98 19.50
CA LYS A 157 7.92 -6.19 20.18
C LYS A 157 7.11 -7.06 19.22
N VAL A 158 6.21 -6.44 18.44
CA VAL A 158 5.42 -7.16 17.43
C VAL A 158 6.30 -7.74 16.31
N TYR A 159 7.38 -7.05 15.92
CA TYR A 159 8.37 -7.62 15.03
C TYR A 159 9.02 -8.88 15.61
N SER A 160 9.42 -8.85 16.89
CA SER A 160 9.95 -10.03 17.60
C SER A 160 8.94 -11.18 17.59
N ILE A 161 7.68 -10.92 17.95
CA ILE A 161 6.61 -11.93 17.89
C ILE A 161 6.49 -12.56 16.50
N VAL A 162 6.52 -11.77 15.44
CA VAL A 162 6.42 -12.30 14.06
C VAL A 162 7.62 -13.17 13.72
N THR A 163 8.81 -12.78 14.14
CA THR A 163 10.06 -13.49 13.83
C THR A 163 10.30 -14.72 14.71
N ASP A 164 9.62 -14.84 15.85
CA ASP A 164 9.60 -16.07 16.66
C ASP A 164 8.89 -17.21 15.93
N PHE A 165 7.88 -16.90 15.11
CA PHE A 165 7.14 -17.91 14.34
C PHE A 165 7.67 -18.13 12.94
N TYR A 166 8.28 -17.10 12.32
CA TYR A 166 8.63 -17.09 10.89
C TYR A 166 10.02 -16.53 10.66
N ILE A 167 10.84 -17.24 9.89
CA ILE A 167 12.21 -16.83 9.57
C ILE A 167 12.20 -15.54 8.72
N PRO A 168 12.77 -14.42 9.20
CA PRO A 168 12.83 -13.19 8.46
C PRO A 168 13.92 -13.20 7.39
N ASN A 169 13.72 -12.41 6.33
CA ASN A 169 14.77 -12.02 5.41
C ASN A 169 15.40 -10.69 5.89
N PRO A 170 16.65 -10.70 6.40
CA PRO A 170 17.28 -9.51 6.98
C PRO A 170 17.45 -8.37 5.96
N GLU A 171 17.71 -8.68 4.69
CA GLU A 171 17.90 -7.68 3.62
C GLU A 171 16.61 -6.90 3.30
N ARG A 172 15.46 -7.45 3.72
CA ARG A 172 14.15 -6.85 3.46
C ARG A 172 13.52 -6.16 4.67
N LEU A 173 14.25 -6.03 5.76
CA LEU A 173 13.82 -5.18 6.87
C LEU A 173 13.90 -3.71 6.47
N ARG A 174 12.81 -2.98 6.73
CA ARG A 174 12.72 -1.53 6.50
C ARG A 174 12.18 -0.88 7.77
N ASP A 175 13.04 -0.14 8.45
CA ASP A 175 12.72 0.61 9.67
C ASP A 175 12.42 2.07 9.33
N TRP A 176 11.16 2.35 9.10
CA TRP A 176 10.67 3.72 8.93
C TRP A 176 9.99 4.25 10.20
N ILE A 177 10.10 3.54 11.33
CA ILE A 177 9.70 4.02 12.65
C ILE A 177 10.85 4.79 13.29
N SER A 178 12.06 4.23 13.27
CA SER A 178 13.25 4.93 13.78
C SER A 178 13.70 6.05 12.85
N TYR A 179 13.50 5.89 11.53
CA TYR A 179 13.86 6.84 10.49
C TYR A 179 12.68 7.11 9.55
N PRO A 180 11.72 7.97 9.96
CA PRO A 180 10.56 8.30 9.15
C PRO A 180 10.93 8.86 7.79
N LYS A 181 10.12 8.56 6.78
CA LYS A 181 10.30 9.16 5.45
C LYS A 181 9.97 10.65 5.49
N GLN A 182 10.51 11.42 4.54
CA GLN A 182 10.27 12.86 4.42
C GLN A 182 8.77 13.24 4.33
N ASN A 183 7.93 12.34 3.85
CA ASN A 183 6.48 12.52 3.75
C ASN A 183 5.71 12.05 5.00
N GLY A 184 6.39 11.86 6.13
CA GLY A 184 5.78 11.45 7.40
C GLY A 184 5.32 9.97 7.45
N TYR A 185 5.79 9.14 6.51
CA TYR A 185 5.46 7.71 6.53
C TYR A 185 6.28 7.00 7.60
N GLU A 186 5.58 6.33 8.52
CA GLU A 186 6.15 5.58 9.64
C GLU A 186 5.60 4.15 9.66
N SER A 187 6.46 3.17 9.62
CA SER A 187 6.08 1.75 9.73
C SER A 187 7.32 0.87 9.79
N LEU A 188 7.18 -0.34 10.33
CA LEU A 188 8.20 -1.37 10.26
C LEU A 188 7.77 -2.43 9.24
N HIS A 189 8.59 -2.68 8.21
CA HIS A 189 8.31 -3.71 7.23
C HIS A 189 9.33 -4.83 7.33
N THR A 190 8.85 -6.03 7.33
CA THR A 190 9.68 -7.24 7.20
C THR A 190 9.08 -8.19 6.18
N THR A 191 9.90 -9.10 5.69
CA THR A 191 9.46 -10.19 4.82
C THR A 191 9.89 -11.49 5.48
N VAL A 192 8.94 -12.38 5.74
CA VAL A 192 9.19 -13.63 6.44
C VAL A 192 8.78 -14.85 5.60
N MET A 193 9.44 -15.98 5.86
CA MET A 193 9.13 -17.25 5.19
C MET A 193 7.96 -17.94 5.88
N SER A 194 6.89 -18.21 5.12
CA SER A 194 5.78 -19.02 5.62
C SER A 194 6.12 -20.51 5.63
N PRO A 195 5.37 -21.35 6.37
CA PRO A 195 5.57 -22.80 6.39
C PRO A 195 5.38 -23.48 5.02
N THR A 196 4.74 -22.77 4.07
CA THR A 196 4.55 -23.26 2.69
C THR A 196 5.66 -22.84 1.73
N GLY A 197 6.78 -22.30 2.23
CA GLY A 197 7.90 -21.81 1.41
C GLY A 197 7.62 -20.51 0.67
N LYS A 198 6.57 -19.76 1.03
CA LYS A 198 6.22 -18.48 0.40
C LYS A 198 6.66 -17.32 1.27
N TRP A 199 7.29 -16.34 0.67
CA TRP A 199 7.61 -15.08 1.32
C TRP A 199 6.36 -14.24 1.54
N VAL A 200 6.18 -13.74 2.75
CA VAL A 200 5.06 -12.87 3.16
C VAL A 200 5.61 -11.55 3.69
N GLU A 201 5.18 -10.44 3.11
CA GLU A 201 5.46 -9.12 3.63
C GLU A 201 4.55 -8.86 4.84
N VAL A 202 5.16 -8.50 5.98
CA VAL A 202 4.46 -8.06 7.18
C VAL A 202 4.77 -6.58 7.41
N GLN A 203 3.71 -5.77 7.50
CA GLN A 203 3.78 -4.34 7.75
C GLN A 203 3.21 -4.05 9.13
N ILE A 204 4.02 -3.49 10.03
CA ILE A 204 3.63 -3.15 11.39
C ILE A 204 3.51 -1.62 11.48
N TRP A 205 2.36 -1.15 11.95
CA TRP A 205 1.97 0.25 12.03
C TRP A 205 1.42 0.55 13.41
N SER A 206 1.49 1.82 13.82
CA SER A 206 0.65 2.34 14.89
C SER A 206 -0.63 2.97 14.34
N THR A 207 -1.67 3.11 15.18
CA THR A 207 -2.89 3.85 14.83
C THR A 207 -2.59 5.31 14.53
N TRP A 208 -1.61 5.90 15.21
CA TRP A 208 -1.11 7.24 14.94
C TRP A 208 -0.54 7.35 13.53
N SER A 209 0.35 6.44 13.13
CA SER A 209 0.94 6.41 11.78
C SER A 209 -0.13 6.27 10.69
N VAL A 210 -1.15 5.44 10.93
CA VAL A 210 -2.28 5.29 9.99
C VAL A 210 -3.11 6.57 9.91
N SER A 211 -3.43 7.18 11.04
CA SER A 211 -4.20 8.44 11.09
C SER A 211 -3.45 9.56 10.38
N TYR A 212 -2.14 9.62 10.58
CA TYR A 212 -1.27 10.63 9.97
C TYR A 212 -1.21 10.48 8.44
N THR A 213 -1.14 9.25 7.94
CA THR A 213 -1.04 8.98 6.49
C THR A 213 -2.37 9.03 5.74
N HIS A 214 -3.50 8.90 6.45
CA HIS A 214 -4.82 8.83 5.82
C HIS A 214 -5.68 10.08 6.02
N LEU A 215 -5.48 10.86 7.08
CA LEU A 215 -6.42 11.92 7.47
C LEU A 215 -5.78 13.26 7.86
N ARG A 216 -4.47 13.36 8.03
CA ARG A 216 -3.82 14.63 8.38
C ARG A 216 -3.04 15.20 7.21
N LEU A 217 -3.26 16.49 7.00
CA LEU A 217 -2.39 17.33 6.19
C LEU A 217 -0.96 17.24 6.77
N PRO A 218 0.07 17.11 5.91
CA PRO A 218 1.45 17.07 6.36
C PRO A 218 1.78 18.27 7.26
N ARG A 219 2.73 18.08 8.20
CA ARG A 219 3.29 19.15 9.05
C ARG A 219 3.78 20.41 8.29
N LEU A 220 3.78 20.37 6.97
CA LEU A 220 4.11 21.50 6.08
C LEU A 220 3.09 22.64 6.12
N LEU A 221 2.02 22.52 6.92
CA LEU A 221 0.98 23.56 7.05
C LEU A 221 1.02 24.32 8.38
N TRP A 222 2.01 24.09 9.23
CA TRP A 222 2.21 24.85 10.49
C TRP A 222 3.53 25.59 10.48
#